data_b07ba743e246fbee7225e22b13ee58dc
#
_entry.id   b07ba743e246fbee7225e22b13ee58dc
#
_cell.length_a   1.000
_cell.length_b   1.000
_cell.length_c   1.000
_cell.angle_alpha   90.00
_cell.angle_beta   90.00
_cell.angle_gamma   90.00
#
_symmetry.space_group_name_H-M   'P 1'
#
loop_
_entity.id
_entity.type
_entity.pdbx_description
1 polymer ?
#
loop_
_entity_poly.entity_id
_entity_poly.type
_entity_poly.pdbx_seq_one_letter_code
_entity_poly.pdbx_strand_id
1 'polypeptide(L)'
;VIGPHISSITGRRVLSAYVAVTLRDGKRGLILKSTPIEELYDNYSPAFYNNAGFCYTINGAGDIILRSLHPASNKSFVNLYDLFGNQEEEILEGLKEKIRQGKTGAVLFRQGYQEEVLCYTPLHFHDWYFVSITPNDVIMQDANAILRKAFMLCGLAIACLLFVENIYLR
;
A
#
# COMPACT_ATOMS: atom_id res chain seq x y z
N VAL A 1 6.50 15.38 -13.64
CA VAL A 1 6.23 14.02 -14.16
C VAL A 1 5.04 14.09 -15.08
N ILE A 2 5.08 13.37 -16.19
CA ILE A 2 3.93 13.17 -17.09
C ILE A 2 3.36 11.78 -16.75
N GLY A 3 2.07 11.72 -16.48
CA GLY A 3 1.39 10.46 -16.16
C GLY A 3 1.57 9.38 -17.23
N PRO A 4 1.05 8.16 -16.98
CA PRO A 4 1.19 7.07 -17.93
C PRO A 4 0.62 7.41 -19.29
N HIS A 5 1.46 7.28 -20.33
CA HIS A 5 1.07 7.54 -21.73
C HIS A 5 1.79 6.58 -22.68
N ILE A 6 1.31 6.51 -23.90
CA ILE A 6 1.98 5.70 -24.94
C ILE A 6 3.09 6.55 -25.56
N SER A 7 4.32 6.07 -25.49
CA SER A 7 5.46 6.72 -26.12
C SER A 7 5.31 6.69 -27.64
N SER A 8 5.36 7.84 -28.28
CA SER A 8 5.33 7.96 -29.73
C SER A 8 6.57 7.33 -30.42
N ILE A 9 7.66 7.13 -29.67
CA ILE A 9 8.91 6.57 -30.18
C ILE A 9 8.90 5.05 -30.12
N THR A 10 8.43 4.48 -28.99
CA THR A 10 8.54 3.04 -28.73
C THR A 10 7.21 2.28 -28.81
N GLY A 11 6.08 2.99 -28.87
CA GLY A 11 4.75 2.41 -28.81
C GLY A 11 4.40 1.74 -27.46
N ARG A 12 5.31 1.82 -26.48
CA ARG A 12 5.10 1.24 -25.14
C ARG A 12 4.45 2.25 -24.21
N ARG A 13 3.77 1.73 -23.19
CA ARG A 13 3.24 2.55 -22.10
C ARG A 13 4.40 2.93 -21.17
N VAL A 14 4.60 4.23 -20.98
CA VAL A 14 5.72 4.80 -20.23
C VAL A 14 5.23 5.82 -19.21
N LEU A 15 6.01 5.96 -18.14
CA LEU A 15 5.96 7.09 -17.22
C LEU A 15 7.14 8.00 -17.54
N SER A 16 6.89 9.30 -17.74
CA SER A 16 7.93 10.25 -18.12
C SER A 16 8.19 11.28 -17.02
N ALA A 17 9.45 11.47 -16.69
CA ALA A 17 9.91 12.56 -15.84
C ALA A 17 10.68 13.56 -16.69
N TYR A 18 10.53 14.84 -16.42
CA TYR A 18 11.29 15.90 -17.10
C TYR A 18 11.86 16.90 -16.11
N VAL A 19 13.00 17.47 -16.50
CA VAL A 19 13.66 18.55 -15.78
C VAL A 19 13.96 19.67 -16.77
N ALA A 20 13.58 20.90 -16.44
CA ALA A 20 13.96 22.06 -17.20
C ALA A 20 15.43 22.38 -16.95
N VAL A 21 16.19 22.62 -18.03
CA VAL A 21 17.61 22.95 -17.97
C VAL A 21 17.88 24.21 -18.80
N THR A 22 18.89 24.99 -18.39
CA THR A 22 19.41 26.09 -19.19
C THR A 22 20.72 25.62 -19.82
N LEU A 23 20.78 25.65 -21.14
CA LEU A 23 21.97 25.30 -21.91
C LEU A 23 23.04 26.38 -21.78
N ARG A 24 24.28 26.03 -22.14
CA ARG A 24 25.42 26.96 -22.06
C ARG A 24 25.29 28.24 -22.91
N ASP A 25 24.48 28.17 -23.96
CA ASP A 25 24.14 29.29 -24.86
C ASP A 25 22.96 30.14 -24.34
N GLY A 26 22.48 29.89 -23.11
CA GLY A 26 21.35 30.58 -22.49
C GLY A 26 19.99 30.12 -22.92
N LYS A 27 19.88 29.15 -23.84
CA LYS A 27 18.60 28.60 -24.27
C LYS A 27 18.01 27.68 -23.19
N ARG A 28 16.69 27.66 -23.10
CA ARG A 28 15.96 26.70 -22.26
C ARG A 28 15.75 25.39 -23.00
N GLY A 29 16.02 24.30 -22.34
CA GLY A 29 15.78 22.94 -22.82
C GLY A 29 15.06 22.09 -21.76
N LEU A 30 14.64 20.91 -22.18
CA LEU A 30 14.06 19.90 -21.31
C LEU A 30 14.86 18.60 -21.43
N ILE A 31 15.23 18.02 -20.30
CA ILE A 31 15.69 16.63 -20.26
C ILE A 31 14.49 15.77 -19.87
N LEU A 32 14.16 14.81 -20.73
CA LEU A 32 13.06 13.88 -20.53
C LEU A 32 13.64 12.48 -20.34
N LYS A 33 13.19 11.80 -19.27
CA LYS A 33 13.42 10.36 -19.07
C LYS A 33 12.07 9.67 -19.10
N SER A 34 11.89 8.75 -20.04
CA SER A 34 10.72 7.87 -20.13
C SER A 34 11.12 6.47 -19.69
N THR A 35 10.41 5.94 -18.71
CA THR A 35 10.63 4.58 -18.16
C THR A 35 9.43 3.72 -18.52
N PRO A 36 9.60 2.56 -19.15
CA PRO A 36 8.52 1.62 -19.38
C PRO A 36 7.82 1.26 -18.06
N ILE A 37 6.49 1.20 -18.09
CA ILE A 37 5.71 0.90 -16.87
C ILE A 37 6.03 -0.51 -16.37
N GLU A 38 6.34 -1.43 -17.26
CA GLU A 38 6.74 -2.81 -16.92
C GLU A 38 7.99 -2.85 -16.01
N GLU A 39 8.98 -1.99 -16.29
CA GLU A 39 10.19 -1.88 -15.46
C GLU A 39 9.90 -1.28 -14.07
N LEU A 40 8.87 -0.46 -13.97
CA LEU A 40 8.43 0.09 -12.68
C LEU A 40 7.73 -0.96 -11.83
N TYR A 41 7.01 -1.90 -12.43
CA TYR A 41 6.33 -2.96 -11.70
C TYR A 41 7.31 -3.83 -10.89
N ASP A 42 8.46 -4.19 -11.46
CA ASP A 42 9.47 -5.00 -10.78
C ASP A 42 10.05 -4.30 -9.55
N ASN A 43 10.17 -2.97 -9.61
CA ASN A 43 10.73 -2.16 -8.53
C ASN A 43 9.67 -1.69 -7.49
N TYR A 44 8.41 -1.58 -7.90
CA TYR A 44 7.33 -1.00 -7.09
C TYR A 44 6.22 -2.00 -6.76
N SER A 45 6.51 -3.29 -6.83
CA SER A 45 5.60 -4.36 -6.42
C SER A 45 6.18 -5.14 -5.23
N PRO A 46 6.49 -4.47 -4.10
CA PRO A 46 7.01 -5.17 -2.95
C PRO A 46 5.95 -6.17 -2.45
N ALA A 47 6.39 -7.39 -2.23
CA ALA A 47 5.63 -8.37 -1.50
C ALA A 47 5.89 -8.16 -0.01
N PHE A 48 4.85 -8.10 0.78
CA PHE A 48 4.92 -7.98 2.24
C PHE A 48 3.97 -8.99 2.87
N TYR A 49 4.14 -9.22 4.17
CA TYR A 49 3.40 -10.26 4.90
C TYR A 49 3.46 -11.63 4.22
N ASN A 50 4.69 -12.14 3.98
CA ASN A 50 4.90 -13.44 3.31
C ASN A 50 4.16 -13.57 1.97
N ASN A 51 4.18 -12.52 1.17
CA ASN A 51 3.52 -12.44 -0.13
C ASN A 51 1.99 -12.48 -0.07
N ALA A 52 1.38 -12.10 1.04
CA ALA A 52 -0.07 -11.97 1.15
C ALA A 52 -0.57 -10.57 0.82
N GLY A 53 0.28 -9.54 0.99
CA GLY A 53 -0.04 -8.16 0.68
C GLY A 53 0.44 -7.73 -0.71
N PHE A 54 -0.29 -6.82 -1.33
CA PHE A 54 0.05 -6.24 -2.64
C PHE A 54 -0.26 -4.73 -2.65
N CYS A 55 0.19 -4.03 -3.68
CA CYS A 55 0.07 -2.58 -3.72
C CYS A 55 -0.39 -2.03 -5.07
N TYR A 56 -0.86 -0.79 -5.02
CA TYR A 56 -1.21 0.04 -6.16
C TYR A 56 -0.63 1.44 -5.98
N THR A 57 -0.42 2.14 -7.09
CA THR A 57 -0.34 3.60 -7.11
C THR A 57 -1.57 4.13 -7.81
N ILE A 58 -2.27 5.05 -7.16
CA ILE A 58 -3.49 5.67 -7.68
C ILE A 58 -3.33 7.18 -7.75
N ASN A 59 -4.17 7.86 -8.53
CA ASN A 59 -4.36 9.31 -8.43
C ASN A 59 -5.44 9.65 -7.40
N GLY A 60 -5.66 10.94 -7.14
CA GLY A 60 -6.69 11.41 -6.21
C GLY A 60 -8.13 11.05 -6.61
N ALA A 61 -8.38 10.71 -7.88
CA ALA A 61 -9.66 10.21 -8.36
C ALA A 61 -9.84 8.70 -8.18
N GLY A 62 -8.79 8.00 -7.70
CA GLY A 62 -8.80 6.55 -7.50
C GLY A 62 -8.37 5.73 -8.71
N ASP A 63 -8.01 6.37 -9.84
CA ASP A 63 -7.58 5.65 -11.03
C ASP A 63 -6.22 5.01 -10.81
N ILE A 64 -6.10 3.75 -11.20
CA ILE A 64 -4.88 2.98 -10.99
C ILE A 64 -3.82 3.35 -12.03
N ILE A 65 -2.73 3.94 -11.56
CA ILE A 65 -1.57 4.34 -12.34
C ILE A 65 -0.59 3.19 -12.49
N LEU A 66 -0.24 2.56 -11.37
CA LEU A 66 0.61 1.37 -11.30
C LEU A 66 -0.11 0.29 -10.51
N ARG A 67 0.00 -0.94 -10.98
CA ARG A 67 -0.63 -2.11 -10.39
C ARG A 67 0.41 -3.14 -10.04
N SER A 68 0.29 -3.77 -8.87
CA SER A 68 1.11 -4.92 -8.51
C SER A 68 0.92 -6.07 -9.50
N LEU A 69 2.01 -6.80 -9.79
CA LEU A 69 1.98 -8.06 -10.52
C LEU A 69 1.56 -9.25 -9.64
N HIS A 70 1.28 -9.00 -8.37
CA HIS A 70 0.89 -10.02 -7.42
C HIS A 70 -0.37 -10.78 -7.90
N PRO A 71 -0.43 -12.14 -7.77
CA PRO A 71 -1.57 -12.92 -8.24
C PRO A 71 -2.92 -12.52 -7.64
N ALA A 72 -2.93 -12.11 -6.36
CA ALA A 72 -4.13 -11.64 -5.68
C ALA A 72 -4.60 -10.25 -6.12
N SER A 73 -3.77 -9.50 -6.87
CA SER A 73 -4.18 -8.21 -7.44
C SER A 73 -5.30 -8.44 -8.47
N ASN A 74 -6.50 -7.96 -8.16
CA ASN A 74 -7.61 -8.04 -9.10
C ASN A 74 -7.33 -7.14 -10.31
N LYS A 75 -7.28 -7.72 -11.52
CA LYS A 75 -6.98 -7.02 -12.77
C LYS A 75 -8.23 -6.52 -13.50
N SER A 76 -9.41 -6.81 -13.02
CA SER A 76 -10.67 -6.47 -13.69
C SER A 76 -11.13 -5.02 -13.48
N PHE A 77 -10.71 -4.35 -12.42
CA PHE A 77 -11.09 -2.97 -12.14
C PHE A 77 -9.98 -1.98 -12.55
N VAL A 78 -10.38 -0.78 -12.95
CA VAL A 78 -9.49 0.31 -13.37
C VAL A 78 -9.40 1.44 -12.34
N ASN A 79 -10.38 1.48 -11.44
CA ASN A 79 -10.43 2.45 -10.35
C ASN A 79 -10.47 1.71 -9.02
N LEU A 80 -9.68 2.15 -8.04
CA LEU A 80 -9.59 1.51 -6.72
C LEU A 80 -10.92 1.50 -5.98
N TYR A 81 -11.73 2.53 -6.18
CA TYR A 81 -13.01 2.68 -5.50
C TYR A 81 -14.03 1.62 -5.92
N ASP A 82 -13.83 0.95 -7.08
CA ASP A 82 -14.66 -0.17 -7.53
C ASP A 82 -14.52 -1.42 -6.65
N LEU A 83 -13.50 -1.46 -5.76
CA LEU A 83 -13.34 -2.54 -4.77
C LEU A 83 -14.42 -2.52 -3.68
N PHE A 84 -14.96 -1.32 -3.39
CA PHE A 84 -15.94 -1.14 -2.33
C PHE A 84 -17.35 -1.47 -2.85
N GLY A 85 -18.01 -2.41 -2.20
CA GLY A 85 -19.40 -2.75 -2.52
C GLY A 85 -20.39 -1.69 -2.02
N ASN A 86 -21.64 -1.80 -2.46
CA ASN A 86 -22.72 -0.88 -2.07
C ASN A 86 -22.99 -0.79 -0.56
N GLN A 87 -22.54 -1.78 0.22
CA GLN A 87 -22.70 -1.80 1.68
C GLN A 87 -21.61 -1.00 2.42
N GLU A 88 -20.61 -0.51 1.70
CA GLU A 88 -19.43 0.19 2.26
C GLU A 88 -19.34 1.64 1.79
N GLU A 89 -20.45 2.23 1.36
CA GLU A 89 -20.51 3.59 0.83
C GLU A 89 -19.98 4.63 1.83
N GLU A 90 -20.27 4.48 3.13
CA GLU A 90 -19.75 5.37 4.17
C GLU A 90 -18.23 5.29 4.31
N ILE A 91 -17.67 4.06 4.24
CA ILE A 91 -16.22 3.83 4.29
C ILE A 91 -15.57 4.45 3.05
N LEU A 92 -16.15 4.25 1.89
CA LEU A 92 -15.67 4.78 0.62
C LEU A 92 -15.65 6.31 0.60
N GLU A 93 -16.74 6.95 1.02
CA GLU A 93 -16.81 8.42 1.07
C GLU A 93 -15.80 8.97 2.09
N GLY A 94 -15.65 8.32 3.24
CA GLY A 94 -14.63 8.65 4.23
C GLY A 94 -13.20 8.52 3.67
N LEU A 95 -12.93 7.49 2.87
CA LEU A 95 -11.65 7.30 2.20
C LEU A 95 -11.38 8.40 1.17
N LYS A 96 -12.35 8.68 0.29
CA LYS A 96 -12.24 9.74 -0.73
C LYS A 96 -11.95 11.10 -0.10
N GLU A 97 -12.63 11.43 0.99
CA GLU A 97 -12.40 12.69 1.69
C GLU A 97 -11.00 12.79 2.30
N LYS A 98 -10.50 11.71 2.91
CA LYS A 98 -9.14 11.67 3.47
C LYS A 98 -8.07 11.76 2.39
N ILE A 99 -8.29 11.10 1.24
CA ILE A 99 -7.42 11.21 0.06
C ILE A 99 -7.42 12.67 -0.45
N ARG A 100 -8.58 13.30 -0.58
CA ARG A 100 -8.68 14.70 -1.00
C ARG A 100 -7.95 15.67 -0.06
N GLN A 101 -7.93 15.34 1.23
CA GLN A 101 -7.20 16.11 2.26
C GLN A 101 -5.69 15.84 2.33
N GLY A 102 -5.14 14.97 1.48
CA GLY A 102 -3.72 14.64 1.51
C GLY A 102 -3.28 13.80 2.72
N LYS A 103 -4.21 13.07 3.35
CA LYS A 103 -3.93 12.32 4.59
C LYS A 103 -3.43 10.91 4.31
N THR A 104 -2.62 10.41 5.25
CA THR A 104 -2.27 8.99 5.39
C THR A 104 -3.25 8.32 6.33
N GLY A 105 -3.56 7.04 6.08
CA GLY A 105 -4.44 6.29 6.95
C GLY A 105 -4.62 4.84 6.52
N ALA A 106 -5.55 4.18 7.21
CA ALA A 106 -5.98 2.83 6.89
C ALA A 106 -7.50 2.73 7.01
N VAL A 107 -8.07 1.84 6.22
CA VAL A 107 -9.49 1.45 6.32
C VAL A 107 -9.59 -0.06 6.25
N LEU A 108 -10.51 -0.60 7.05
CA LEU A 108 -10.92 -1.99 6.97
C LEU A 108 -12.14 -2.06 6.05
N PHE A 109 -12.10 -2.95 5.08
CA PHE A 109 -13.21 -3.16 4.15
C PHE A 109 -13.36 -4.65 3.85
N ARG A 110 -14.47 -5.03 3.24
CA ARG A 110 -14.76 -6.44 2.96
C ARG A 110 -14.83 -6.68 1.46
N GLN A 111 -13.96 -7.57 0.97
CA GLN A 111 -14.02 -8.05 -0.41
C GLN A 111 -14.57 -9.49 -0.42
N GLY A 112 -15.84 -9.64 -0.79
CA GLY A 112 -16.52 -10.92 -0.70
C GLY A 112 -16.67 -11.41 0.75
N TYR A 113 -16.01 -12.52 1.08
CA TYR A 113 -16.01 -13.11 2.44
C TYR A 113 -14.76 -12.74 3.26
N GLN A 114 -13.78 -12.04 2.67
CA GLN A 114 -12.55 -11.69 3.35
C GLN A 114 -12.58 -10.23 3.79
N GLU A 115 -12.08 -9.99 5.01
CA GLU A 115 -11.78 -8.64 5.49
C GLU A 115 -10.37 -8.29 5.08
N GLU A 116 -10.20 -7.10 4.52
CA GLU A 116 -8.94 -6.57 4.04
C GLU A 116 -8.66 -5.21 4.66
N VAL A 117 -7.40 -4.95 4.92
CA VAL A 117 -6.91 -3.65 5.38
C VAL A 117 -6.27 -2.94 4.20
N LEU A 118 -6.82 -1.80 3.85
CA LEU A 118 -6.27 -0.89 2.85
C LEU A 118 -5.56 0.25 3.58
N CYS A 119 -4.24 0.35 3.41
CA CYS A 119 -3.45 1.48 3.87
C CYS A 119 -3.13 2.40 2.69
N TYR A 120 -3.14 3.71 2.92
CA TYR A 120 -2.88 4.71 1.89
C TYR A 120 -2.00 5.83 2.42
N THR A 121 -1.10 6.35 1.57
CA THR A 121 -0.21 7.46 1.87
C THR A 121 0.09 8.29 0.62
N PRO A 122 0.10 9.64 0.71
CA PRO A 122 0.44 10.48 -0.41
C PRO A 122 1.92 10.34 -0.79
N LEU A 123 2.22 10.36 -2.08
CA LEU A 123 3.59 10.28 -2.59
C LEU A 123 4.29 11.65 -2.66
N HIS A 124 3.62 12.73 -2.25
CA HIS A 124 4.12 14.13 -2.26
C HIS A 124 4.55 14.66 -3.63
N PHE A 125 4.14 13.99 -4.71
CA PHE A 125 4.25 14.52 -6.07
C PHE A 125 2.95 14.22 -6.82
N HIS A 126 2.43 15.18 -7.53
CA HIS A 126 1.06 15.16 -8.05
C HIS A 126 0.05 14.86 -6.93
N ASP A 127 -1.13 14.39 -7.30
CA ASP A 127 -2.18 13.90 -6.42
C ASP A 127 -2.10 12.37 -6.23
N TRP A 128 -0.88 11.79 -6.30
CA TRP A 128 -0.71 10.34 -6.28
C TRP A 128 -0.58 9.79 -4.87
N TYR A 129 -1.15 8.60 -4.72
CA TYR A 129 -1.14 7.82 -3.48
C TYR A 129 -0.55 6.45 -3.70
N PHE A 130 0.27 6.02 -2.76
CA PHE A 130 0.62 4.62 -2.60
C PHE A 130 -0.43 3.94 -1.74
N VAL A 131 -0.97 2.84 -2.23
CA VAL A 131 -2.00 2.05 -1.56
C VAL A 131 -1.51 0.63 -1.42
N SER A 132 -1.64 0.06 -0.22
CA SER A 132 -1.39 -1.36 0.02
C SER A 132 -2.63 -2.04 0.54
N ILE A 133 -2.85 -3.27 0.12
CA ILE A 133 -3.98 -4.10 0.54
C ILE A 133 -3.41 -5.39 1.11
N THR A 134 -3.89 -5.76 2.29
CA THR A 134 -3.45 -6.97 3.01
C THR A 134 -4.65 -7.62 3.67
N PRO A 135 -4.81 -8.95 3.57
CA PRO A 135 -5.83 -9.67 4.30
C PRO A 135 -5.70 -9.46 5.82
N ASN A 136 -6.82 -9.14 6.49
CA ASN A 136 -6.83 -8.84 7.91
C ASN A 136 -6.42 -10.03 8.77
N ASP A 137 -6.76 -11.24 8.38
CA ASP A 137 -6.40 -12.49 9.07
C ASP A 137 -4.87 -12.67 9.13
N VAL A 138 -4.14 -12.30 8.08
CA VAL A 138 -2.67 -12.35 8.04
C VAL A 138 -2.06 -11.36 9.02
N ILE A 139 -2.57 -10.13 9.08
CA ILE A 139 -2.13 -9.11 10.03
C ILE A 139 -2.41 -9.58 11.47
N MET A 140 -3.61 -10.12 11.71
CA MET A 140 -4.01 -10.61 13.03
C MET A 140 -3.24 -11.86 13.46
N GLN A 141 -2.81 -12.70 12.52
CA GLN A 141 -2.00 -13.87 12.83
C GLN A 141 -0.65 -13.48 13.44
N ASP A 142 0.03 -12.50 12.88
CA ASP A 142 1.30 -12.00 13.45
C ASP A 142 1.09 -11.33 14.80
N ALA A 143 0.05 -10.50 14.94
CA ALA A 143 -0.30 -9.86 16.20
C ALA A 143 -0.62 -10.90 17.30
N ASN A 144 -1.40 -11.92 17.00
CA ASN A 144 -1.74 -13.00 17.92
C ASN A 144 -0.53 -13.87 18.30
N ALA A 145 0.43 -14.05 17.39
CA ALA A 145 1.67 -14.77 17.71
C ALA A 145 2.52 -14.01 18.74
N ILE A 146 2.62 -12.69 18.63
CA ILE A 146 3.30 -11.83 19.61
C ILE A 146 2.57 -11.88 20.95
N LEU A 147 1.26 -11.72 20.95
CA LEU A 147 0.43 -11.74 22.15
C LEU A 147 0.56 -13.07 22.91
N ARG A 148 0.51 -14.19 22.21
CA ARG A 148 0.70 -15.54 22.81
C ARG A 148 2.06 -15.70 23.46
N LYS A 149 3.14 -15.20 22.83
CA LYS A 149 4.49 -15.22 23.42
C LYS A 149 4.56 -14.35 24.69
N ALA A 150 3.94 -13.18 24.68
CA ALA A 150 3.86 -12.31 25.85
C ALA A 150 3.11 -12.97 27.01
N PHE A 151 1.97 -13.61 26.77
CA PHE A 151 1.23 -14.35 27.79
C PHE A 151 2.02 -15.53 28.35
N MET A 152 2.75 -16.28 27.53
CA MET A 152 3.62 -17.36 28.00
C MET A 152 4.72 -16.84 28.96
N LEU A 153 5.36 -15.72 28.59
CA LEU A 153 6.40 -15.12 29.43
C LEU A 153 5.84 -14.63 30.78
N CYS A 154 4.70 -13.96 30.77
CA CYS A 154 4.02 -13.51 31.98
C CYS A 154 3.60 -14.71 32.86
N GLY A 155 3.05 -15.77 32.30
CA GLY A 155 2.68 -16.99 33.01
C GLY A 155 3.88 -17.66 33.65
N LEU A 156 5.02 -17.74 32.96
CA LEU A 156 6.26 -18.29 33.49
C LEU A 156 6.78 -17.45 34.68
N ALA A 157 6.75 -16.12 34.55
CA ALA A 157 7.18 -15.22 35.64
C ALA A 157 6.32 -15.38 36.89
N ILE A 158 5.00 -15.47 36.74
CA ILE A 158 4.07 -15.71 37.87
C ILE A 158 4.35 -17.08 38.49
N ALA A 159 4.53 -18.12 37.70
CA ALA A 159 4.84 -19.47 38.21
C ALA A 159 6.16 -19.48 38.99
N CYS A 160 7.20 -18.78 38.51
CA CYS A 160 8.46 -18.63 39.25
C CYS A 160 8.28 -17.91 40.58
N LEU A 161 7.49 -16.83 40.63
CA LEU A 161 7.20 -16.11 41.88
C LEU A 161 6.49 -17.01 42.89
N LEU A 162 5.46 -17.72 42.49
CA LEU A 162 4.73 -18.65 43.34
C LEU A 162 5.61 -19.81 43.84
N PHE A 163 6.54 -20.27 43.01
CA PHE A 163 7.49 -21.29 43.38
C PHE A 163 8.48 -20.80 44.47
N VAL A 164 8.99 -19.59 44.30
CA VAL A 164 9.87 -18.94 45.29
C VAL A 164 9.14 -18.74 46.61
N GLU A 165 7.90 -18.21 46.58
CA GLU A 165 7.08 -18.05 47.80
C GLU A 165 6.87 -19.38 48.53
N ASN A 166 6.58 -20.45 47.80
CA ASN A 166 6.35 -21.77 48.38
C ASN A 166 7.62 -22.34 49.08
N ILE A 167 8.82 -22.00 48.54
CA ILE A 167 10.09 -22.40 49.17
C ILE A 167 10.37 -21.60 50.45
N TYR A 168 10.06 -20.29 50.45
CA TYR A 168 10.34 -19.40 51.59
C TYR A 168 9.33 -19.56 52.73
N LEU A 169 8.13 -20.07 52.48
CA LEU A 169 7.07 -20.29 53.46
C LEU A 169 7.09 -21.72 54.06
N ARG A 170 8.01 -22.58 53.62
CA ARG A 170 8.29 -23.91 54.20
C ARG A 170 9.57 -23.89 55.04
#